data_f0c2fe597bd802f02705bcda8c396fb4
#
_entry.id   f0c2fe597bd802f02705bcda8c396fb4
#
_cell.length_a   1.000
_cell.length_b   1.000
_cell.length_c   1.000
_cell.angle_alpha   90.00
_cell.angle_beta   90.00
_cell.angle_gamma   90.00
#
_symmetry.space_group_name_H-M   'P 1'
#
loop_
_entity.id
_entity.type
_entity.pdbx_description
1 polymer ?
#
loop_
_entity_poly.entity_id
_entity_poly.type
_entity_poly.pdbx_seq_one_letter_code
_entity_poly.pdbx_strand_id
1 'polypeptide(L)'
;MPQTKPIVSIENVVASATVNQKMDLNDITRKFPDVEYHPEQFPGLVFRIRSPKTATLIFSSGKMVCTGAKSETMSRTAVKTVVDKLRKGDIKVKKNAIVTIQNIVASINLGGRIHLEQAARTLPRSMYEPEQFPGLIHRMLYPKTVILLFSSGKLVCTGAKKEPDVYRSVNNLHALLEEKKLMIYE
;
A
#
# COMPACT_ATOMS: atom_id res chain seq x y z
N MET A 1 -7.97 26.31 14.19
CA MET A 1 -6.68 25.70 13.90
C MET A 1 -6.64 24.28 14.42
N PRO A 2 -6.04 23.33 13.69
CA PRO A 2 -5.85 22.00 14.26
C PRO A 2 -4.97 22.07 15.50
N GLN A 3 -5.35 21.35 16.55
CA GLN A 3 -4.60 21.34 17.80
C GLN A 3 -3.39 20.41 17.72
N THR A 4 -3.36 19.53 16.73
CA THR A 4 -2.31 18.54 16.53
C THR A 4 -1.93 18.46 15.06
N LYS A 5 -0.74 17.95 14.80
CA LYS A 5 -0.33 17.58 13.43
C LYS A 5 -0.53 16.09 13.24
N PRO A 6 -1.12 15.66 12.11
CA PRO A 6 -1.19 14.24 11.82
C PRO A 6 0.20 13.61 11.74
N ILE A 7 0.35 12.44 12.35
CA ILE A 7 1.56 11.63 12.24
C ILE A 7 1.25 10.54 11.22
N VAL A 8 1.97 10.55 10.10
CA VAL A 8 1.73 9.66 8.96
C VAL A 8 2.87 8.66 8.85
N SER A 9 2.54 7.38 8.72
CA SER A 9 3.50 6.31 8.50
C SER A 9 3.07 5.51 7.27
N ILE A 10 3.94 5.47 6.26
CA ILE A 10 3.70 4.63 5.09
C ILE A 10 3.95 3.18 5.50
N GLU A 11 2.93 2.34 5.41
CA GLU A 11 2.99 0.95 5.86
C GLU A 11 3.30 -0.01 4.74
N ASN A 12 2.78 0.24 3.54
CA ASN A 12 2.98 -0.65 2.41
C ASN A 12 2.85 0.11 1.10
N VAL A 13 3.80 -0.12 0.20
CA VAL A 13 3.74 0.33 -1.19
C VAL A 13 3.66 -0.91 -2.06
N VAL A 14 2.60 -1.01 -2.84
CA VAL A 14 2.39 -2.11 -3.78
C VAL A 14 2.73 -1.60 -5.17
N ALA A 15 3.65 -2.28 -5.83
CA ALA A 15 4.08 -1.93 -7.18
C ALA A 15 3.91 -3.12 -8.10
N SER A 16 3.46 -2.86 -9.33
CA SER A 16 3.53 -3.84 -10.40
C SER A 16 4.78 -3.57 -11.24
N ALA A 17 5.31 -4.61 -11.84
CA ALA A 17 6.47 -4.50 -12.72
C ALA A 17 6.34 -5.49 -13.86
N THR A 18 7.02 -5.23 -14.95
CA THR A 18 7.10 -6.18 -16.06
C THR A 18 8.50 -6.17 -16.65
N VAL A 19 8.99 -7.36 -16.98
CA VAL A 19 10.25 -7.52 -17.72
C VAL A 19 10.01 -7.75 -19.22
N ASN A 20 8.75 -7.72 -19.66
CA ASN A 20 8.33 -7.86 -21.05
C ASN A 20 8.88 -9.13 -21.72
N GLN A 21 8.91 -10.22 -20.97
CA GLN A 21 9.30 -11.53 -21.48
C GLN A 21 8.67 -12.63 -20.65
N LYS A 22 8.50 -13.79 -21.25
CA LYS A 22 8.00 -14.95 -20.50
C LYS A 22 9.07 -15.45 -19.53
N MET A 23 8.63 -15.92 -18.36
CA MET A 23 9.50 -16.45 -17.32
C MET A 23 9.18 -17.92 -17.08
N ASP A 24 10.23 -18.74 -16.94
CA ASP A 24 10.08 -20.13 -16.55
C ASP A 24 10.14 -20.23 -15.01
N LEU A 25 8.96 -20.32 -14.40
CA LEU A 25 8.87 -20.36 -12.94
C LEU A 25 9.45 -21.65 -12.35
N ASN A 26 9.37 -22.76 -13.09
CA ASN A 26 9.98 -24.01 -12.66
C ASN A 26 11.50 -23.90 -12.61
N ASP A 27 12.11 -23.22 -13.54
CA ASP A 27 13.56 -22.99 -13.55
C ASP A 27 13.98 -22.14 -12.35
N ILE A 28 13.19 -21.10 -12.02
CA ILE A 28 13.46 -20.29 -10.84
C ILE A 28 13.38 -21.14 -9.57
N THR A 29 12.37 -22.01 -9.46
CA THR A 29 12.21 -22.89 -8.32
C THR A 29 13.40 -23.83 -8.14
N ARG A 30 13.95 -24.34 -9.24
CA ARG A 30 15.13 -25.21 -9.20
C ARG A 30 16.38 -24.48 -8.71
N LYS A 31 16.54 -23.23 -9.10
CA LYS A 31 17.77 -22.45 -8.79
C LYS A 31 17.67 -21.67 -7.49
N PHE A 32 16.46 -21.44 -6.98
CA PHE A 32 16.21 -20.69 -5.74
C PHE A 32 15.31 -21.52 -4.83
N PRO A 33 15.88 -22.36 -3.95
CA PRO A 33 15.11 -23.31 -3.15
C PRO A 33 14.19 -22.67 -2.10
N ASP A 34 14.46 -21.40 -1.74
CA ASP A 34 13.66 -20.70 -0.73
C ASP A 34 12.39 -20.05 -1.25
N VAL A 35 12.15 -20.08 -2.57
CA VAL A 35 10.94 -19.52 -3.14
C VAL A 35 9.75 -20.44 -2.93
N GLU A 36 8.56 -19.87 -2.94
CA GLU A 36 7.30 -20.61 -2.80
C GLU A 36 6.57 -20.62 -4.13
N TYR A 37 6.30 -21.79 -4.68
CA TYR A 37 5.56 -21.92 -5.92
C TYR A 37 4.65 -23.14 -5.85
N HIS A 38 3.34 -22.87 -5.82
CA HIS A 38 2.28 -23.87 -5.74
C HIS A 38 1.25 -23.56 -6.84
N PRO A 39 1.54 -23.93 -8.09
CA PRO A 39 0.70 -23.53 -9.23
C PRO A 39 -0.73 -24.05 -9.17
N GLU A 40 -0.98 -25.14 -8.44
CA GLU A 40 -2.33 -25.69 -8.24
C GLU A 40 -3.19 -24.79 -7.32
N GLN A 41 -2.56 -23.94 -6.51
CA GLN A 41 -3.26 -23.03 -5.59
C GLN A 41 -3.24 -21.60 -6.08
N PHE A 42 -2.10 -21.16 -6.63
CA PHE A 42 -1.89 -19.79 -7.04
C PHE A 42 -0.83 -19.74 -8.16
N PRO A 43 -1.09 -19.03 -9.26
CA PRO A 43 -0.19 -19.06 -10.42
C PRO A 43 1.11 -18.27 -10.26
N GLY A 44 1.26 -17.48 -9.19
CA GLY A 44 2.45 -16.68 -8.96
C GLY A 44 3.46 -17.39 -8.08
N LEU A 45 4.74 -17.15 -8.36
CA LEU A 45 5.85 -17.60 -7.52
C LEU A 45 6.16 -16.48 -6.52
N VAL A 46 6.33 -16.81 -5.25
CA VAL A 46 6.66 -15.81 -4.21
C VAL A 46 8.16 -15.79 -3.99
N PHE A 47 8.77 -14.66 -4.26
CA PHE A 47 10.19 -14.42 -4.09
C PHE A 47 10.39 -13.36 -3.00
N ARG A 48 10.90 -13.76 -1.84
CA ARG A 48 11.13 -12.86 -0.70
C ARG A 48 12.58 -12.47 -0.62
N ILE A 49 12.82 -11.19 -0.32
CA ILE A 49 14.16 -10.68 -0.03
C ILE A 49 14.18 -10.02 1.35
N ARG A 50 15.36 -9.92 1.95
CA ARG A 50 15.52 -9.36 3.29
C ARG A 50 15.87 -7.88 3.29
N SER A 51 16.53 -7.41 2.26
CA SER A 51 16.97 -6.01 2.17
C SER A 51 16.80 -5.49 0.73
N PRO A 52 15.79 -4.66 0.50
CA PRO A 52 14.70 -4.29 1.42
C PRO A 52 13.76 -5.48 1.68
N LYS A 53 13.17 -5.53 2.88
CA LYS A 53 12.29 -6.63 3.26
C LYS A 53 10.97 -6.54 2.50
N THR A 54 10.85 -7.34 1.46
CA THR A 54 9.70 -7.35 0.56
C THR A 54 9.42 -8.75 0.05
N ALA A 55 8.22 -8.93 -0.49
CA ALA A 55 7.84 -10.12 -1.23
C ALA A 55 7.43 -9.71 -2.63
N THR A 56 7.97 -10.41 -3.64
CA THR A 56 7.62 -10.17 -5.04
C THR A 56 6.96 -11.41 -5.61
N LEU A 57 5.76 -11.25 -6.15
CA LEU A 57 5.05 -12.28 -6.89
C LEU A 57 5.53 -12.23 -8.33
N ILE A 58 5.97 -13.36 -8.87
CA ILE A 58 6.46 -13.46 -10.25
C ILE A 58 5.52 -14.38 -11.02
N PHE A 59 5.06 -13.92 -12.17
CA PHE A 59 4.16 -14.67 -13.04
C PHE A 59 4.88 -15.08 -14.32
N SER A 60 4.44 -16.18 -14.92
CA SER A 60 5.04 -16.69 -16.14
C SER A 60 5.01 -15.69 -17.30
N SER A 61 4.07 -14.75 -17.28
CA SER A 61 3.99 -13.67 -18.28
C SER A 61 5.12 -12.66 -18.21
N GLY A 62 5.92 -12.68 -17.13
CA GLY A 62 6.93 -11.66 -16.85
C GLY A 62 6.42 -10.51 -16.01
N LYS A 63 5.16 -10.54 -15.62
CA LYS A 63 4.60 -9.56 -14.69
C LYS A 63 5.00 -9.90 -13.26
N MET A 64 5.19 -8.88 -12.46
CA MET A 64 5.55 -8.99 -11.05
C MET A 64 4.71 -8.05 -10.22
N VAL A 65 4.47 -8.42 -8.95
CA VAL A 65 3.84 -7.55 -7.96
C VAL A 65 4.71 -7.55 -6.72
N CYS A 66 5.24 -6.38 -6.36
CA CYS A 66 6.07 -6.21 -5.17
C CYS A 66 5.26 -5.59 -4.06
N THR A 67 5.31 -6.18 -2.87
CA THR A 67 4.61 -5.70 -1.69
C THR A 67 5.55 -5.70 -0.48
N GLY A 68 5.25 -4.86 0.52
CA GLY A 68 6.03 -4.76 1.75
C GLY A 68 6.99 -3.59 1.80
N ALA A 69 7.19 -2.87 0.70
CA ALA A 69 8.04 -1.69 0.69
C ALA A 69 7.41 -0.54 1.49
N LYS A 70 8.24 0.28 2.12
CA LYS A 70 7.80 1.41 2.94
C LYS A 70 7.90 2.75 2.21
N SER A 71 8.33 2.74 0.95
CA SER A 71 8.42 3.94 0.12
C SER A 71 8.38 3.54 -1.36
N GLU A 72 8.10 4.52 -2.23
CA GLU A 72 8.16 4.29 -3.67
C GLU A 72 9.58 3.89 -4.10
N THR A 73 10.58 4.60 -3.58
CA THR A 73 11.98 4.31 -3.87
C THR A 73 12.34 2.88 -3.44
N MET A 74 11.92 2.47 -2.24
CA MET A 74 12.18 1.12 -1.74
C MET A 74 11.55 0.05 -2.63
N SER A 75 10.33 0.28 -3.14
CA SER A 75 9.69 -0.69 -4.02
C SER A 75 10.44 -0.86 -5.35
N ARG A 76 10.96 0.24 -5.91
CA ARG A 76 11.78 0.18 -7.13
C ARG A 76 13.10 -0.53 -6.89
N THR A 77 13.74 -0.27 -5.75
CA THR A 77 14.97 -0.96 -5.33
C THR A 77 14.71 -2.45 -5.13
N ALA A 78 13.57 -2.81 -4.53
CA ALA A 78 13.22 -4.20 -4.31
C ALA A 78 13.06 -4.98 -5.62
N VAL A 79 12.35 -4.41 -6.59
CA VAL A 79 12.18 -5.04 -7.91
C VAL A 79 13.52 -5.21 -8.61
N LYS A 80 14.36 -4.17 -8.58
CA LYS A 80 15.69 -4.24 -9.16
C LYS A 80 16.54 -5.33 -8.50
N THR A 81 16.48 -5.43 -7.18
CA THR A 81 17.21 -6.45 -6.42
C THR A 81 16.76 -7.85 -6.80
N VAL A 82 15.45 -8.07 -6.96
CA VAL A 82 14.93 -9.37 -7.40
C VAL A 82 15.44 -9.71 -8.81
N VAL A 83 15.36 -8.77 -9.74
CA VAL A 83 15.85 -8.98 -11.11
C VAL A 83 17.36 -9.29 -11.09
N ASP A 84 18.15 -8.54 -10.33
CA ASP A 84 19.59 -8.78 -10.21
C ASP A 84 19.90 -10.16 -9.63
N LYS A 85 19.16 -10.58 -8.60
CA LYS A 85 19.33 -11.92 -8.02
C LYS A 85 18.97 -13.02 -9.01
N LEU A 86 17.90 -12.86 -9.77
CA LEU A 86 17.53 -13.81 -10.82
C LEU A 86 18.65 -13.94 -11.85
N ARG A 87 19.20 -12.83 -12.30
CA ARG A 87 20.29 -12.82 -13.28
C ARG A 87 21.55 -13.49 -12.73
N LYS A 88 21.91 -13.21 -11.47
CA LYS A 88 23.05 -13.84 -10.81
C LYS A 88 22.85 -15.34 -10.60
N GLY A 89 21.60 -15.76 -10.45
CA GLY A 89 21.23 -17.17 -10.35
C GLY A 89 21.06 -17.87 -11.69
N ASP A 90 21.54 -17.24 -12.76
CA ASP A 90 21.53 -17.79 -14.11
C ASP A 90 20.14 -17.95 -14.72
N ILE A 91 19.22 -17.08 -14.33
CA ILE A 91 17.92 -16.92 -14.96
C ILE A 91 18.04 -15.85 -16.04
N LYS A 92 17.66 -16.18 -17.27
CA LYS A 92 17.69 -15.23 -18.38
C LYS A 92 16.52 -14.25 -18.26
N VAL A 93 16.81 -13.05 -17.78
CA VAL A 93 15.81 -12.01 -17.61
C VAL A 93 16.41 -10.66 -18.00
N LYS A 94 15.60 -9.81 -18.63
CA LYS A 94 16.02 -8.46 -19.00
C LYS A 94 16.33 -7.65 -17.75
N LYS A 95 17.38 -6.83 -17.83
CA LYS A 95 17.91 -6.06 -16.72
C LYS A 95 16.93 -5.02 -16.19
N ASN A 96 16.21 -4.34 -17.07
CA ASN A 96 15.36 -3.22 -16.71
C ASN A 96 13.89 -3.62 -16.69
N ALA A 97 13.29 -3.62 -15.51
CA ALA A 97 11.86 -3.81 -15.35
C ALA A 97 11.16 -2.45 -15.36
N ILE A 98 9.97 -2.40 -15.92
CA ILE A 98 9.12 -1.21 -15.87
C ILE A 98 8.25 -1.31 -14.62
N VAL A 99 8.42 -0.36 -13.69
CA VAL A 99 7.76 -0.39 -12.38
C VAL A 99 6.68 0.70 -12.31
N THR A 100 5.49 0.32 -11.88
CA THR A 100 4.35 1.23 -11.68
C THR A 100 3.81 1.05 -10.28
N ILE A 101 3.69 2.14 -9.53
CA ILE A 101 3.09 2.10 -8.19
C ILE A 101 1.58 1.94 -8.34
N GLN A 102 1.01 0.93 -7.68
CA GLN A 102 -0.41 0.61 -7.77
C GLN A 102 -1.20 1.07 -6.57
N ASN A 103 -0.61 1.03 -5.39
CA ASN A 103 -1.30 1.41 -4.16
C ASN A 103 -0.29 1.71 -3.06
N ILE A 104 -0.63 2.72 -2.25
CA ILE A 104 0.12 3.05 -1.04
C ILE A 104 -0.86 2.98 0.13
N VAL A 105 -0.48 2.25 1.16
CA VAL A 105 -1.25 2.13 2.40
C VAL A 105 -0.48 2.84 3.51
N ALA A 106 -1.16 3.73 4.21
CA ALA A 106 -0.56 4.48 5.31
C ALA A 106 -1.43 4.38 6.54
N SER A 107 -0.80 4.37 7.71
CA SER A 107 -1.47 4.56 8.98
C SER A 107 -1.22 5.98 9.47
N ILE A 108 -2.22 6.56 10.13
CA ILE A 108 -2.17 7.95 10.58
C ILE A 108 -2.68 8.02 12.01
N ASN A 109 -2.07 8.89 12.79
CA ASN A 109 -2.59 9.26 14.10
C ASN A 109 -2.84 10.77 14.12
N LEU A 110 -4.09 11.16 14.28
CA LEU A 110 -4.48 12.57 14.31
C LEU A 110 -4.20 13.25 15.65
N GLY A 111 -3.94 12.47 16.71
CA GLY A 111 -3.62 13.02 18.02
C GLY A 111 -4.84 13.46 18.84
N GLY A 112 -6.02 13.10 18.40
CA GLY A 112 -7.26 13.36 19.11
C GLY A 112 -8.31 12.36 18.67
N ARG A 113 -9.40 12.24 19.43
CA ARG A 113 -10.48 11.32 19.08
C ARG A 113 -11.40 11.92 18.03
N ILE A 114 -12.16 11.08 17.35
CA ILE A 114 -13.10 11.50 16.32
C ILE A 114 -14.51 11.09 16.73
N HIS A 115 -15.45 12.01 16.54
CA HIS A 115 -16.88 11.78 16.77
C HIS A 115 -17.47 11.08 15.54
N LEU A 116 -17.36 9.74 15.47
CA LEU A 116 -17.71 8.98 14.24
C LEU A 116 -19.19 9.07 13.87
N GLU A 117 -20.09 9.03 14.83
CA GLU A 117 -21.52 9.11 14.53
C GLU A 117 -21.87 10.43 13.86
N GLN A 118 -21.33 11.53 14.38
CA GLN A 118 -21.55 12.83 13.79
C GLN A 118 -20.84 12.98 12.45
N ALA A 119 -19.63 12.43 12.33
CA ALA A 119 -18.89 12.41 11.08
C ALA A 119 -19.68 11.68 9.99
N ALA A 120 -20.32 10.58 10.33
CA ALA A 120 -21.13 9.81 9.39
C ALA A 120 -22.30 10.62 8.83
N ARG A 121 -22.84 11.55 9.62
CA ARG A 121 -23.96 12.40 9.19
C ARG A 121 -23.53 13.61 8.37
N THR A 122 -22.28 14.06 8.52
CA THR A 122 -21.82 15.33 7.97
C THR A 122 -20.80 15.18 6.84
N LEU A 123 -20.02 14.09 6.82
CA LEU A 123 -19.03 13.87 5.76
C LEU A 123 -19.72 13.24 4.53
N PRO A 124 -19.48 13.80 3.33
CA PRO A 124 -20.02 13.19 2.11
C PRO A 124 -19.29 11.87 1.82
N ARG A 125 -19.93 11.00 1.06
CA ARG A 125 -19.34 9.74 0.60
C ARG A 125 -18.73 8.92 1.75
N SER A 126 -19.47 8.85 2.86
CA SER A 126 -19.04 8.08 4.04
C SER A 126 -20.05 6.99 4.36
N MET A 127 -19.55 5.90 4.93
CA MET A 127 -20.34 4.76 5.38
C MET A 127 -19.87 4.36 6.77
N TYR A 128 -20.81 4.26 7.71
CA TYR A 128 -20.49 3.85 9.07
C TYR A 128 -21.52 2.84 9.56
N GLU A 129 -21.10 1.59 9.69
CA GLU A 129 -21.91 0.48 10.16
C GLU A 129 -21.17 -0.23 11.29
N PRO A 130 -21.24 0.33 12.52
CA PRO A 130 -20.40 -0.16 13.64
C PRO A 130 -20.66 -1.61 14.02
N GLU A 131 -21.83 -2.15 13.69
CA GLU A 131 -22.13 -3.56 13.96
C GLU A 131 -21.34 -4.52 13.05
N GLN A 132 -20.94 -4.05 11.87
CA GLN A 132 -20.20 -4.85 10.90
C GLN A 132 -18.72 -4.54 10.93
N PHE A 133 -18.36 -3.27 11.12
CA PHE A 133 -16.98 -2.80 11.08
C PHE A 133 -16.86 -1.53 11.93
N PRO A 134 -15.88 -1.45 12.83
CA PRO A 134 -15.80 -0.31 13.78
C PRO A 134 -15.32 0.99 13.17
N GLY A 135 -14.82 0.99 11.93
CA GLY A 135 -14.34 2.18 11.26
C GLY A 135 -15.37 2.80 10.35
N LEU A 136 -15.29 4.13 10.20
CA LEU A 136 -16.04 4.86 9.19
C LEU A 136 -15.22 4.87 7.90
N ILE A 137 -15.85 4.53 6.78
CA ILE A 137 -15.22 4.53 5.46
C ILE A 137 -15.56 5.84 4.77
N HIS A 138 -14.54 6.63 4.46
CA HIS A 138 -14.71 7.91 3.75
C HIS A 138 -13.95 7.86 2.43
N ARG A 139 -14.65 8.14 1.33
CA ARG A 139 -14.06 8.16 0.01
C ARG A 139 -13.79 9.60 -0.43
N MET A 140 -12.54 9.87 -0.75
CA MET A 140 -12.12 11.17 -1.26
C MET A 140 -12.02 11.13 -2.79
N LEU A 141 -12.35 12.24 -3.43
CA LEU A 141 -12.30 12.34 -4.89
C LEU A 141 -10.98 12.94 -5.37
N TYR A 142 -10.41 13.89 -4.63
CA TYR A 142 -9.19 14.61 -5.02
C TYR A 142 -8.30 14.84 -3.80
N PRO A 143 -7.22 14.03 -3.62
CA PRO A 143 -6.86 12.85 -4.43
C PRO A 143 -7.84 11.70 -4.23
N LYS A 144 -7.92 10.81 -5.21
CA LYS A 144 -8.81 9.66 -5.13
C LYS A 144 -8.22 8.62 -4.18
N THR A 145 -8.74 8.60 -2.97
CA THR A 145 -8.29 7.69 -1.90
C THR A 145 -9.49 7.24 -1.08
N VAL A 146 -9.26 6.21 -0.27
CA VAL A 146 -10.24 5.75 0.72
C VAL A 146 -9.57 5.83 2.08
N ILE A 147 -10.23 6.46 3.04
CA ILE A 147 -9.72 6.59 4.40
C ILE A 147 -10.68 5.91 5.35
N LEU A 148 -10.13 5.04 6.20
CA LEU A 148 -10.84 4.42 7.30
C LEU A 148 -10.57 5.26 8.55
N LEU A 149 -11.63 5.70 9.21
CA LEU A 149 -11.54 6.53 10.43
C LEU A 149 -11.98 5.71 11.62
N PHE A 150 -11.19 5.77 12.69
CA PHE A 150 -11.53 5.12 13.95
C PHE A 150 -11.72 6.16 15.05
N SER A 151 -12.57 5.85 16.01
CA SER A 151 -12.90 6.79 17.09
C SER A 151 -11.67 7.23 17.89
N SER A 152 -10.63 6.41 17.93
CA SER A 152 -9.36 6.74 18.60
C SER A 152 -8.59 7.89 17.93
N GLY A 153 -8.98 8.29 16.73
CA GLY A 153 -8.21 9.26 15.94
C GLY A 153 -7.18 8.64 15.03
N LYS A 154 -7.12 7.31 14.99
CA LYS A 154 -6.28 6.59 14.04
C LYS A 154 -7.01 6.46 12.70
N LEU A 155 -6.24 6.55 11.61
CA LEU A 155 -6.76 6.43 10.25
C LEU A 155 -5.92 5.41 9.49
N VAL A 156 -6.54 4.82 8.47
CA VAL A 156 -5.84 4.07 7.44
C VAL A 156 -6.20 4.68 6.10
N CYS A 157 -5.19 5.11 5.34
CA CYS A 157 -5.37 5.67 4.00
C CYS A 157 -4.89 4.66 2.97
N THR A 158 -5.71 4.40 1.96
CA THR A 158 -5.38 3.49 0.88
C THR A 158 -5.85 4.07 -0.46
N GLY A 159 -5.30 3.58 -1.56
CA GLY A 159 -5.68 4.00 -2.91
C GLY A 159 -4.78 5.06 -3.52
N ALA A 160 -3.88 5.67 -2.76
CA ALA A 160 -2.94 6.63 -3.32
C ALA A 160 -1.89 5.91 -4.17
N LYS A 161 -1.47 6.56 -5.25
CA LYS A 161 -0.42 6.05 -6.14
C LYS A 161 0.87 6.86 -6.03
N LYS A 162 0.85 7.94 -5.25
CA LYS A 162 2.02 8.79 -4.98
C LYS A 162 2.02 9.15 -3.50
N GLU A 163 3.20 9.19 -2.89
CA GLU A 163 3.31 9.55 -1.48
C GLU A 163 2.70 10.92 -1.15
N PRO A 164 2.92 11.98 -1.94
CA PRO A 164 2.27 13.27 -1.66
C PRO A 164 0.75 13.21 -1.61
N ASP A 165 0.12 12.29 -2.34
CA ASP A 165 -1.33 12.16 -2.33
C ASP A 165 -1.84 11.61 -0.99
N VAL A 166 -1.05 10.78 -0.31
CA VAL A 166 -1.37 10.33 1.06
C VAL A 166 -1.47 11.52 1.99
N TYR A 167 -0.43 12.36 2.00
CA TYR A 167 -0.38 13.53 2.88
C TYR A 167 -1.46 14.53 2.54
N ARG A 168 -1.72 14.76 1.27
CA ARG A 168 -2.77 15.66 0.82
C ARG A 168 -4.15 15.18 1.25
N SER A 169 -4.44 13.89 1.10
CA SER A 169 -5.70 13.29 1.55
C SER A 169 -5.89 13.44 3.05
N VAL A 170 -4.86 13.12 3.81
CA VAL A 170 -4.91 13.18 5.29
C VAL A 170 -5.09 14.62 5.75
N ASN A 171 -4.33 15.56 5.18
CA ASN A 171 -4.43 16.96 5.58
C ASN A 171 -5.78 17.56 5.22
N ASN A 172 -6.31 17.22 4.04
CA ASN A 172 -7.63 17.69 3.63
C ASN A 172 -8.73 17.16 4.55
N LEU A 173 -8.67 15.87 4.89
CA LEU A 173 -9.64 15.28 5.81
C LEU A 173 -9.51 15.87 7.22
N HIS A 174 -8.30 16.03 7.73
CA HIS A 174 -8.07 16.61 9.06
C HIS A 174 -8.63 18.03 9.14
N ALA A 175 -8.40 18.85 8.12
CA ALA A 175 -8.94 20.20 8.05
C ALA A 175 -10.49 20.18 8.05
N LEU A 176 -11.08 19.24 7.34
CA LEU A 176 -12.53 19.11 7.29
C LEU A 176 -13.10 18.67 8.63
N LEU A 177 -12.45 17.73 9.31
CA LEU A 177 -12.86 17.29 10.65
C LEU A 177 -12.78 18.44 11.66
N GLU A 178 -11.74 19.26 11.59
CA GLU A 178 -11.60 20.43 12.46
C GLU A 178 -12.67 21.48 12.17
N GLU A 179 -12.89 21.78 10.90
CA GLU A 179 -13.90 22.75 10.46
C GLU A 179 -15.30 22.37 10.96
N LYS A 180 -15.64 21.09 10.89
CA LYS A 180 -16.94 20.58 11.31
C LYS A 180 -17.01 20.25 12.79
N LYS A 181 -15.95 20.53 13.55
CA LYS A 181 -15.85 20.29 14.99
C LYS A 181 -16.10 18.83 15.37
N LEU A 182 -15.54 17.92 14.56
CA LEU A 182 -15.67 16.49 14.76
C LEU A 182 -14.52 15.88 15.56
N MET A 183 -13.47 16.65 15.82
CA MET A 183 -12.34 16.22 16.66
C MET A 183 -12.64 16.48 18.13
N ILE A 184 -12.19 15.56 18.98
CA ILE A 184 -12.32 15.65 20.45
C ILE A 184 -10.92 15.59 21.02
N TYR A 185 -10.54 16.66 21.73
CA TYR A 185 -9.27 16.74 22.44
C TYR A 185 -9.53 16.78 23.93
N GLU A 186 -8.69 16.09 24.69
CA GLU A 186 -8.77 16.05 26.16
C GLU A 186 -7.63 16.81 26.80
#